data_1dc70717dcfe2c02fb0a10ad318edac7
#
_entry.id   1dc70717dcfe2c02fb0a10ad318edac7
#
_cell.length_a   1.000
_cell.length_b   1.000
_cell.length_c   1.000
_cell.angle_alpha   90.00
_cell.angle_beta   90.00
_cell.angle_gamma   90.00
#
_symmetry.space_group_name_H-M   'P 1'
#
loop_
_entity.id
_entity.type
_entity.pdbx_description
1 polymer ?
#
loop_
_entity_poly.entity_id
_entity_poly.type
_entity_poly.pdbx_seq_one_letter_code
_entity_poly.pdbx_strand_id
1 'polypeptide(L)'
;MGKERGVPTFNDAASDTPPVERLSQYVREGFDLVAFSGGKALLGPQCSGLLMGRKDLIEAALPGMNPYSSIGRGMKVGKEEMVGLLAAVERYLKVDHDQEMKELEARVQDMIGALAKIRGLTAERHMPPIANHVPHVRLTWNEEDIKLKAGEVVRQLIEGNPPIAISMLGEQLLQISVWMMRPGEHLVVSKRLHEVFMSTRIG
;
A
#
# COMPACT_ATOMS: atom_id res chain seq x y z
N MET A 1 -9.06 15.98 22.93
CA MET A 1 -7.83 15.98 23.75
C MET A 1 -6.83 17.07 23.38
N GLY A 2 -6.30 17.15 22.13
CA GLY A 2 -5.38 18.24 21.73
C GLY A 2 -6.01 19.62 21.81
N LYS A 3 -7.18 19.83 21.18
CA LYS A 3 -7.92 21.11 21.22
C LYS A 3 -8.25 21.59 22.63
N GLU A 4 -8.64 20.72 23.53
CA GLU A 4 -8.97 21.03 24.93
C GLU A 4 -7.75 21.56 25.71
N ARG A 5 -6.54 21.20 25.26
CA ARG A 5 -5.28 21.59 25.88
C ARG A 5 -4.52 22.65 25.11
N GLY A 6 -5.07 23.17 24.03
CA GLY A 6 -4.42 24.14 23.16
C GLY A 6 -3.16 23.61 22.45
N VAL A 7 -3.04 22.27 22.30
CA VAL A 7 -1.90 21.63 21.63
C VAL A 7 -2.32 21.26 20.21
N PRO A 8 -1.59 21.74 19.18
CA PRO A 8 -1.86 21.32 17.79
C PRO A 8 -1.72 19.82 17.61
N THR A 9 -2.60 19.25 16.77
CA THR A 9 -2.62 17.83 16.44
C THR A 9 -2.05 17.59 15.05
N PHE A 10 -1.23 16.55 14.91
CA PHE A 10 -0.67 16.13 13.64
C PHE A 10 -1.03 14.67 13.35
N ASN A 11 -1.50 14.38 12.14
CA ASN A 11 -1.77 13.02 11.66
C ASN A 11 -0.78 12.64 10.55
N ASP A 12 -0.04 11.58 10.77
CA ASP A 12 0.74 10.92 9.71
C ASP A 12 -0.17 9.94 8.97
N ALA A 13 -0.72 10.41 7.85
CA ALA A 13 -1.60 9.67 6.96
C ALA A 13 -0.87 9.18 5.69
N ALA A 14 0.43 8.92 5.79
CA ALA A 14 1.31 8.63 4.65
C ALA A 14 0.80 7.54 3.70
N SER A 15 0.02 6.57 4.21
CA SER A 15 -0.50 5.42 3.43
C SER A 15 -2.03 5.34 3.42
N ASP A 16 -2.73 6.38 3.88
CA ASP A 16 -4.17 6.29 4.13
C ASP A 16 -5.06 6.55 2.91
N THR A 17 -4.50 7.06 1.84
CA THR A 17 -5.20 7.14 0.56
C THR A 17 -4.82 5.93 -0.31
N PRO A 18 -5.71 5.32 -1.09
CA PRO A 18 -7.13 5.62 -1.20
C PRO A 18 -7.93 5.33 0.08
N PRO A 19 -9.19 5.79 0.22
CA PRO A 19 -9.98 6.54 -0.77
C PRO A 19 -9.54 8.03 -0.87
N VAL A 20 -9.85 8.67 -2.01
CA VAL A 20 -9.40 10.03 -2.34
C VAL A 20 -9.91 11.09 -1.35
N GLU A 21 -11.08 10.88 -0.76
CA GLU A 21 -11.70 11.73 0.23
C GLU A 21 -10.83 11.96 1.47
N ARG A 22 -9.95 11.01 1.79
CA ARG A 22 -9.03 11.09 2.93
C ARG A 22 -8.04 12.25 2.81
N LEU A 23 -7.72 12.69 1.61
CA LEU A 23 -6.89 13.89 1.42
C LEU A 23 -7.43 15.12 2.16
N SER A 24 -8.76 15.24 2.31
CA SER A 24 -9.39 16.35 3.03
C SER A 24 -10.11 15.93 4.31
N GLN A 25 -10.37 14.66 4.51
CA GLN A 25 -11.18 14.14 5.61
C GLN A 25 -10.59 14.50 6.97
N TYR A 26 -9.34 14.20 7.21
CA TYR A 26 -8.70 14.42 8.51
C TYR A 26 -8.64 15.88 8.94
N VAL A 27 -8.47 16.80 7.98
CA VAL A 27 -8.54 18.24 8.25
C VAL A 27 -9.98 18.61 8.66
N ARG A 28 -11.00 18.07 7.99
CA ARG A 28 -12.41 18.29 8.38
C ARG A 28 -12.75 17.67 9.75
N GLU A 29 -12.14 16.55 10.09
CA GLU A 29 -12.28 15.92 11.43
C GLU A 29 -11.59 16.72 12.53
N GLY A 30 -10.73 17.67 12.15
CA GLY A 30 -10.16 18.64 13.07
C GLY A 30 -8.71 18.42 13.43
N PHE A 31 -7.96 17.62 12.68
CA PHE A 31 -6.51 17.63 12.76
C PHE A 31 -5.96 18.97 12.26
N ASP A 32 -4.99 19.50 12.98
CA ASP A 32 -4.37 20.79 12.64
C ASP A 32 -3.39 20.64 11.47
N LEU A 33 -2.69 19.52 11.39
CA LEU A 33 -1.80 19.14 10.28
C LEU A 33 -2.00 17.68 9.91
N VAL A 34 -1.86 17.37 8.62
CA VAL A 34 -1.91 16.03 8.05
C VAL A 34 -0.82 15.88 7.00
N ALA A 35 -0.09 14.77 7.02
CA ALA A 35 0.93 14.46 6.01
C ALA A 35 0.57 13.23 5.19
N PHE A 36 0.78 13.29 3.87
CA PHE A 36 0.66 12.17 2.94
C PHE A 36 1.99 11.95 2.20
N SER A 37 2.33 10.69 1.94
CA SER A 37 3.50 10.36 1.13
C SER A 37 3.22 10.61 -0.37
N GLY A 38 4.11 11.31 -1.03
CA GLY A 38 4.02 11.54 -2.48
C GLY A 38 4.33 10.28 -3.31
N GLY A 39 5.22 9.43 -2.82
CA GLY A 39 5.69 8.24 -3.53
C GLY A 39 4.86 6.97 -3.31
N LYS A 40 3.72 7.05 -2.61
CA LYS A 40 2.80 5.92 -2.41
C LYS A 40 1.61 6.03 -3.37
N ALA A 41 0.38 6.07 -2.88
CA ALA A 41 -0.83 6.13 -3.71
C ALA A 41 -0.89 7.27 -4.71
N LEU A 42 -0.30 8.40 -4.38
CA LEU A 42 -0.23 9.54 -5.29
C LEU A 42 0.62 9.27 -6.54
N LEU A 43 1.52 8.28 -6.49
CA LEU A 43 2.44 7.89 -7.57
C LEU A 43 3.32 9.05 -8.05
N GLY A 44 3.69 9.94 -7.12
CA GLY A 44 4.65 11.00 -7.33
C GLY A 44 6.09 10.56 -6.96
N PRO A 45 7.04 11.49 -6.92
CA PRO A 45 8.42 11.20 -6.53
C PRO A 45 8.51 10.61 -5.12
N GLN A 46 9.36 9.59 -4.93
CA GLN A 46 9.48 8.85 -3.67
C GLN A 46 9.90 9.73 -2.48
N CYS A 47 10.74 10.73 -2.73
CA CYS A 47 11.23 11.65 -1.70
C CYS A 47 10.34 12.88 -1.49
N SER A 48 9.10 12.85 -1.98
CA SER A 48 8.15 13.94 -1.83
C SER A 48 7.03 13.62 -0.83
N GLY A 49 6.40 14.66 -0.28
CA GLY A 49 5.26 14.54 0.62
C GLY A 49 4.38 15.78 0.57
N LEU A 50 3.11 15.58 0.88
CA LEU A 50 2.12 16.64 0.96
C LEU A 50 1.81 16.91 2.43
N LEU A 51 2.04 18.15 2.89
CA LEU A 51 1.63 18.63 4.21
C LEU A 51 0.45 19.58 4.04
N MET A 52 -0.64 19.30 4.73
CA MET A 52 -1.89 20.05 4.66
C MET A 52 -2.41 20.40 6.05
N GLY A 53 -3.19 21.47 6.16
CA GLY A 53 -3.81 21.88 7.41
C GLY A 53 -3.77 23.38 7.66
N ARG A 54 -3.61 23.76 8.91
CA ARG A 54 -3.63 25.17 9.35
C ARG A 54 -2.46 25.94 8.73
N LYS A 55 -2.78 27.09 8.15
CA LYS A 55 -1.84 27.95 7.44
C LYS A 55 -0.69 28.42 8.33
N ASP A 56 -0.98 28.84 9.56
CA ASP A 56 0.02 29.31 10.52
C ASP A 56 1.06 28.23 10.87
N LEU A 57 0.63 26.96 10.97
CA LEU A 57 1.53 25.83 11.25
C LEU A 57 2.35 25.44 10.01
N ILE A 58 1.77 25.52 8.81
CA ILE A 58 2.50 25.28 7.57
C ILE A 58 3.56 26.37 7.37
N GLU A 59 3.21 27.65 7.60
CA GLU A 59 4.16 28.76 7.54
C GLU A 59 5.29 28.62 8.58
N ALA A 60 4.97 28.13 9.78
CA ALA A 60 5.95 27.85 10.81
C ALA A 60 6.89 26.67 10.47
N ALA A 61 6.41 25.70 9.65
CA ALA A 61 7.23 24.56 9.20
C ALA A 61 8.26 24.95 8.11
N LEU A 62 7.99 25.95 7.29
CA LEU A 62 8.86 26.37 6.18
C LEU A 62 10.30 26.70 6.59
N PRO A 63 10.56 27.49 7.66
CA PRO A 63 11.92 27.77 8.12
C PRO A 63 12.66 26.54 8.64
N GLY A 64 11.94 25.46 8.95
CA GLY A 64 12.49 24.17 9.34
C GLY A 64 13.13 23.37 8.21
N MET A 65 12.90 23.79 6.95
CA MET A 65 13.28 23.06 5.75
C MET A 65 14.33 23.80 4.89
N ASN A 66 14.79 23.14 3.83
CA ASN A 66 15.61 23.77 2.79
C ASN A 66 14.86 25.00 2.20
N PRO A 67 15.53 26.17 1.94
CA PRO A 67 16.97 26.39 1.96
C PRO A 67 17.57 26.80 3.32
N TYR A 68 16.78 26.88 4.36
CA TYR A 68 17.22 27.31 5.68
C TYR A 68 18.11 26.25 6.36
N SER A 69 19.09 26.71 7.19
CA SER A 69 19.97 25.84 7.96
C SER A 69 19.24 25.40 9.25
N SER A 70 18.32 24.46 9.09
CA SER A 70 17.48 23.96 10.18
C SER A 70 17.42 22.44 10.15
N ILE A 71 16.64 21.83 11.06
CA ILE A 71 16.54 20.37 11.24
C ILE A 71 16.18 19.62 9.95
N GLY A 72 15.30 20.19 9.12
CA GLY A 72 14.86 19.61 7.84
C GLY A 72 15.82 19.85 6.67
N ARG A 73 16.96 20.52 6.88
CA ARG A 73 17.91 20.84 5.80
C ARG A 73 18.44 19.60 5.10
N GLY A 74 18.68 18.53 5.84
CA GLY A 74 19.16 17.26 5.30
C GLY A 74 18.10 16.46 4.55
N MET A 75 16.82 16.78 4.73
CA MET A 75 15.67 16.16 4.07
C MET A 75 15.19 17.01 2.88
N LYS A 76 16.13 17.59 2.13
CA LYS A 76 15.84 18.46 1.00
C LYS A 76 15.01 17.74 -0.06
N VAL A 77 13.92 18.40 -0.47
CA VAL A 77 13.15 18.06 -1.68
C VAL A 77 13.52 19.03 -2.79
N GLY A 78 13.86 18.55 -3.98
CA GLY A 78 14.21 19.37 -5.12
C GLY A 78 12.98 19.97 -5.81
N LYS A 79 13.20 20.93 -6.70
CA LYS A 79 12.10 21.55 -7.46
C LYS A 79 11.42 20.55 -8.40
N GLU A 80 12.19 19.62 -8.93
CA GLU A 80 11.73 18.54 -9.79
C GLU A 80 10.72 17.64 -9.07
N GLU A 81 11.01 17.28 -7.82
CA GLU A 81 10.11 16.49 -6.99
C GLU A 81 8.87 17.28 -6.60
N MET A 82 9.00 18.59 -6.32
CA MET A 82 7.84 19.44 -6.01
C MET A 82 6.88 19.53 -7.21
N VAL A 83 7.39 19.77 -8.41
CA VAL A 83 6.58 19.81 -9.65
C VAL A 83 6.01 18.42 -9.96
N GLY A 84 6.82 17.37 -9.80
CA GLY A 84 6.38 15.99 -9.97
C GLY A 84 5.24 15.61 -9.03
N LEU A 85 5.32 16.03 -7.76
CA LEU A 85 4.26 15.80 -6.79
C LEU A 85 2.98 16.59 -7.15
N LEU A 86 3.10 17.86 -7.58
CA LEU A 86 1.96 18.64 -8.01
C LEU A 86 1.22 17.94 -9.16
N ALA A 87 1.94 17.52 -10.19
CA ALA A 87 1.38 16.79 -11.32
C ALA A 87 0.72 15.46 -10.88
N ALA A 88 1.35 14.76 -9.92
CA ALA A 88 0.81 13.52 -9.37
C ALA A 88 -0.50 13.74 -8.62
N VAL A 89 -0.61 14.79 -7.80
CA VAL A 89 -1.84 15.15 -7.09
C VAL A 89 -2.93 15.54 -8.08
N GLU A 90 -2.63 16.39 -9.07
CA GLU A 90 -3.59 16.78 -10.11
C GLU A 90 -4.12 15.57 -10.90
N ARG A 91 -3.25 14.61 -11.22
CA ARG A 91 -3.63 13.35 -11.85
C ARG A 91 -4.52 12.54 -10.92
N TYR A 92 -4.11 12.36 -9.66
CA TYR A 92 -4.82 11.55 -8.67
C TYR A 92 -6.26 12.03 -8.45
N LEU A 93 -6.47 13.35 -8.40
CA LEU A 93 -7.81 13.94 -8.27
C LEU A 93 -8.71 13.75 -9.50
N LYS A 94 -8.15 13.35 -10.64
CA LYS A 94 -8.89 13.12 -11.91
C LYS A 94 -9.11 11.65 -12.24
N VAL A 95 -8.48 10.75 -11.50
CA VAL A 95 -8.64 9.29 -11.69
C VAL A 95 -10.07 8.87 -11.33
N ASP A 96 -10.64 7.96 -12.11
CA ASP A 96 -11.86 7.25 -11.75
C ASP A 96 -11.50 6.15 -10.73
N HIS A 97 -11.54 6.53 -9.45
CA HIS A 97 -11.19 5.64 -8.34
C HIS A 97 -12.16 4.47 -8.19
N ASP A 98 -13.42 4.63 -8.59
CA ASP A 98 -14.40 3.56 -8.57
C ASP A 98 -14.08 2.50 -9.62
N GLN A 99 -13.66 2.93 -10.81
CA GLN A 99 -13.23 2.00 -11.86
C GLN A 99 -11.92 1.30 -11.46
N GLU A 100 -10.95 2.04 -10.93
CA GLU A 100 -9.70 1.45 -10.42
C GLU A 100 -9.98 0.38 -9.35
N MET A 101 -10.88 0.67 -8.40
CA MET A 101 -11.27 -0.29 -7.38
C MET A 101 -11.92 -1.55 -7.95
N LYS A 102 -12.82 -1.41 -8.95
CA LYS A 102 -13.42 -2.55 -9.65
C LYS A 102 -12.39 -3.45 -10.33
N GLU A 103 -11.37 -2.84 -10.94
CA GLU A 103 -10.28 -3.59 -11.57
C GLU A 103 -9.43 -4.35 -10.55
N LEU A 104 -9.15 -3.74 -9.38
CA LEU A 104 -8.44 -4.40 -8.29
C LEU A 104 -9.26 -5.57 -7.71
N GLU A 105 -10.57 -5.38 -7.52
CA GLU A 105 -11.47 -6.45 -7.07
C GLU A 105 -11.52 -7.61 -8.07
N ALA A 106 -11.57 -7.32 -9.37
CA ALA A 106 -11.55 -8.36 -10.40
C ALA A 106 -10.26 -9.20 -10.33
N ARG A 107 -9.09 -8.55 -10.18
CA ARG A 107 -7.80 -9.25 -10.01
C ARG A 107 -7.80 -10.15 -8.77
N VAL A 108 -8.35 -9.67 -7.66
CA VAL A 108 -8.47 -10.47 -6.42
C VAL A 108 -9.36 -11.68 -6.64
N GLN A 109 -10.51 -11.53 -7.32
CA GLN A 109 -11.41 -12.65 -7.60
C GLN A 109 -10.78 -13.68 -8.54
N ASP A 110 -10.05 -13.24 -9.55
CA ASP A 110 -9.31 -14.14 -10.46
C ASP A 110 -8.28 -14.97 -9.68
N MET A 111 -7.51 -14.34 -8.80
CA MET A 111 -6.54 -15.02 -7.96
C MET A 111 -7.19 -16.01 -7.01
N ILE A 112 -8.27 -15.63 -6.32
CA ILE A 112 -9.03 -16.51 -5.43
C ILE A 112 -9.56 -17.72 -6.21
N GLY A 113 -10.18 -17.49 -7.37
CA GLY A 113 -10.73 -18.56 -8.21
C GLY A 113 -9.65 -19.54 -8.71
N ALA A 114 -8.45 -19.04 -9.01
CA ALA A 114 -7.32 -19.88 -9.43
C ALA A 114 -6.77 -20.72 -8.27
N LEU A 115 -6.64 -20.13 -7.08
CA LEU A 115 -6.00 -20.74 -5.92
C LEU A 115 -6.96 -21.62 -5.10
N ALA A 116 -8.27 -21.39 -5.14
CA ALA A 116 -9.27 -22.23 -4.50
C ALA A 116 -9.29 -23.70 -4.99
N LYS A 117 -8.66 -23.97 -6.12
CA LYS A 117 -8.48 -25.34 -6.66
C LYS A 117 -7.43 -26.16 -5.91
N ILE A 118 -6.64 -25.52 -5.06
CA ILE A 118 -5.60 -26.17 -4.27
C ILE A 118 -6.23 -26.68 -2.97
N ARG A 119 -6.35 -28.00 -2.84
CA ARG A 119 -6.89 -28.63 -1.63
C ARG A 119 -6.07 -28.25 -0.39
N GLY A 120 -6.74 -27.86 0.70
CA GLY A 120 -6.10 -27.46 1.95
C GLY A 120 -5.61 -26.00 1.99
N LEU A 121 -5.70 -25.27 0.86
CA LEU A 121 -5.42 -23.84 0.79
C LEU A 121 -6.74 -23.04 0.83
N THR A 122 -6.81 -22.05 1.70
CA THR A 122 -7.88 -21.06 1.73
C THR A 122 -7.35 -19.75 1.14
N ALA A 123 -8.04 -19.24 0.13
CA ALA A 123 -7.78 -17.94 -0.46
C ALA A 123 -8.98 -17.02 -0.23
N GLU A 124 -8.76 -15.89 0.41
CA GLU A 124 -9.84 -14.97 0.76
C GLU A 124 -9.49 -13.52 0.45
N ARG A 125 -10.52 -12.72 0.19
CA ARG A 125 -10.40 -11.28 0.04
C ARG A 125 -10.17 -10.63 1.40
N HIS A 126 -9.18 -9.76 1.47
CA HIS A 126 -8.94 -8.93 2.65
C HIS A 126 -8.86 -7.45 2.27
N MET A 127 -9.53 -6.60 3.05
CA MET A 127 -9.44 -5.15 2.94
C MET A 127 -8.84 -4.61 4.24
N PRO A 128 -7.63 -4.01 4.22
CA PRO A 128 -7.08 -3.37 5.40
C PRO A 128 -7.99 -2.22 5.86
N PRO A 129 -8.27 -2.08 7.17
CA PRO A 129 -9.17 -1.04 7.68
C PRO A 129 -8.57 0.37 7.56
N ILE A 130 -7.26 0.47 7.65
CA ILE A 130 -6.45 1.69 7.55
C ILE A 130 -5.24 1.37 6.71
N ALA A 131 -4.64 2.37 6.08
CA ALA A 131 -3.45 2.30 5.25
C ALA A 131 -3.55 1.26 4.12
N ASN A 132 -3.15 1.65 2.93
CA ASN A 132 -3.25 0.77 1.75
C ASN A 132 -4.65 0.14 1.62
N HIS A 133 -5.71 0.94 1.79
CA HIS A 133 -7.10 0.49 1.78
C HIS A 133 -7.55 0.11 0.37
N VAL A 134 -6.98 -1.00 -0.10
CA VAL A 134 -7.26 -1.65 -1.38
C VAL A 134 -7.41 -3.15 -1.15
N PRO A 135 -8.11 -3.90 -2.02
CA PRO A 135 -8.30 -5.32 -1.83
C PRO A 135 -6.98 -6.10 -1.99
N HIS A 136 -6.80 -7.07 -1.10
CA HIS A 136 -5.68 -8.00 -1.07
C HIS A 136 -6.21 -9.43 -1.13
N VAL A 137 -5.34 -10.36 -1.50
CA VAL A 137 -5.59 -11.80 -1.29
C VAL A 137 -4.82 -12.26 -0.06
N ARG A 138 -5.50 -12.90 0.88
CA ARG A 138 -4.89 -13.66 1.97
C ARG A 138 -4.95 -15.14 1.68
N LEU A 139 -3.84 -15.81 1.94
CA LEU A 139 -3.72 -17.25 1.81
C LEU A 139 -3.42 -17.83 3.18
N THR A 140 -4.24 -18.81 3.58
CA THR A 140 -4.03 -19.58 4.79
C THR A 140 -4.15 -21.08 4.49
N TRP A 141 -3.44 -21.91 5.23
CA TRP A 141 -3.52 -23.37 5.12
C TRP A 141 -3.19 -24.04 6.43
N ASN A 142 -3.61 -25.32 6.56
CA ASN A 142 -3.22 -26.15 7.67
C ASN A 142 -1.94 -26.92 7.30
N GLU A 143 -0.98 -26.98 8.22
CA GLU A 143 0.28 -27.70 8.06
C GLU A 143 0.07 -29.22 7.90
N GLU A 144 -1.04 -29.77 8.41
CA GLU A 144 -1.40 -31.18 8.21
C GLU A 144 -1.71 -31.50 6.73
N ASP A 145 -2.37 -30.55 6.04
CA ASP A 145 -2.74 -30.69 4.62
C ASP A 145 -1.62 -30.28 3.66
N ILE A 146 -0.90 -29.22 4.02
CA ILE A 146 0.18 -28.65 3.19
C ILE A 146 1.42 -28.45 4.06
N LYS A 147 2.40 -29.32 3.91
CA LYS A 147 3.64 -29.33 4.69
C LYS A 147 4.65 -28.26 4.21
N LEU A 148 4.19 -27.03 4.06
CA LEU A 148 5.00 -25.87 3.71
C LEU A 148 4.79 -24.76 4.72
N LYS A 149 5.87 -24.15 5.17
CA LYS A 149 5.80 -22.88 5.91
C LYS A 149 5.79 -21.70 4.94
N ALA A 150 5.19 -20.59 5.34
CA ALA A 150 5.08 -19.38 4.51
C ALA A 150 6.47 -18.87 4.07
N GLY A 151 7.49 -18.96 4.93
CA GLY A 151 8.85 -18.59 4.58
C GLY A 151 9.44 -19.43 3.45
N GLU A 152 9.09 -20.70 3.38
CA GLU A 152 9.51 -21.59 2.29
C GLU A 152 8.81 -21.23 0.97
N VAL A 153 7.51 -20.91 1.02
CA VAL A 153 6.76 -20.45 -0.15
C VAL A 153 7.36 -19.14 -0.67
N VAL A 154 7.64 -18.18 0.21
CA VAL A 154 8.25 -16.89 -0.17
C VAL A 154 9.63 -17.12 -0.79
N ARG A 155 10.46 -17.96 -0.21
CA ARG A 155 11.78 -18.30 -0.75
C ARG A 155 11.70 -18.88 -2.16
N GLN A 156 10.83 -19.88 -2.39
CA GLN A 156 10.66 -20.50 -3.71
C GLN A 156 10.10 -19.53 -4.76
N LEU A 157 9.27 -18.57 -4.35
CA LEU A 157 8.78 -17.52 -5.24
C LEU A 157 9.88 -16.53 -5.62
N ILE A 158 10.72 -16.12 -4.68
CA ILE A 158 11.84 -15.20 -4.92
C ILE A 158 12.93 -15.87 -5.80
N GLU A 159 13.24 -17.13 -5.54
CA GLU A 159 14.23 -17.91 -6.32
C GLU A 159 13.68 -18.37 -7.67
N GLY A 160 12.39 -18.20 -7.94
CA GLY A 160 11.73 -18.64 -9.16
C GLY A 160 11.90 -17.69 -10.35
N ASN A 161 11.30 -18.07 -11.48
CA ASN A 161 11.30 -17.24 -12.69
C ASN A 161 9.86 -17.05 -13.20
N PRO A 162 9.33 -15.83 -13.22
CA PRO A 162 9.95 -14.62 -12.67
C PRO A 162 10.04 -14.66 -11.13
N PRO A 163 10.98 -13.91 -10.51
CA PRO A 163 11.04 -13.75 -9.07
C PRO A 163 9.85 -12.93 -8.57
N ILE A 164 9.19 -13.41 -7.50
CA ILE A 164 7.99 -12.79 -6.95
C ILE A 164 8.16 -12.59 -5.45
N ALA A 165 8.01 -11.33 -4.99
CA ALA A 165 8.01 -10.98 -3.58
C ALA A 165 6.56 -10.80 -3.08
N ILE A 166 6.23 -11.47 -1.97
CA ILE A 166 4.93 -11.35 -1.29
C ILE A 166 5.12 -11.19 0.21
N SER A 167 4.11 -10.65 0.91
CA SER A 167 4.20 -10.44 2.35
C SER A 167 3.87 -11.71 3.12
N MET A 168 4.77 -12.07 4.04
CA MET A 168 4.53 -13.11 5.04
C MET A 168 4.04 -12.44 6.33
N LEU A 169 2.87 -12.86 6.82
CA LEU A 169 2.26 -12.33 8.05
C LEU A 169 2.23 -13.36 9.20
N GLY A 170 2.53 -14.61 8.91
CA GLY A 170 2.57 -15.71 9.87
C GLY A 170 3.16 -16.97 9.25
N GLU A 171 3.26 -18.06 10.02
CA GLU A 171 3.85 -19.32 9.52
C GLU A 171 3.02 -19.98 8.42
N GLN A 172 1.70 -19.81 8.42
CA GLN A 172 0.75 -20.27 7.39
C GLN A 172 -0.15 -19.12 6.92
N LEU A 173 0.39 -17.91 6.86
CA LEU A 173 -0.36 -16.73 6.42
C LEU A 173 0.49 -15.87 5.48
N LEU A 174 0.03 -15.75 4.25
CA LEU A 174 0.58 -14.85 3.22
C LEU A 174 -0.44 -13.79 2.85
N GLN A 175 0.03 -12.61 2.47
CA GLN A 175 -0.80 -11.55 1.94
C GLN A 175 -0.21 -11.03 0.63
N ILE A 176 -1.07 -10.87 -0.37
CA ILE A 176 -0.71 -10.44 -1.73
C ILE A 176 -1.49 -9.18 -2.02
N SER A 177 -0.78 -8.09 -2.30
CA SER A 177 -1.37 -6.87 -2.81
C SER A 177 -1.41 -6.92 -4.33
N VAL A 178 -2.58 -6.63 -4.90
CA VAL A 178 -2.75 -6.55 -6.36
C VAL A 178 -2.61 -5.12 -6.88
N TRP A 179 -2.40 -4.16 -6.00
CA TRP A 179 -2.50 -2.74 -6.30
C TRP A 179 -1.51 -2.26 -7.37
N MET A 180 -0.23 -2.60 -7.21
CA MET A 180 0.82 -2.12 -8.13
C MET A 180 1.09 -3.10 -9.29
N MET A 181 0.29 -4.16 -9.42
CA MET A 181 0.44 -5.13 -10.49
C MET A 181 0.01 -4.54 -11.83
N ARG A 182 0.78 -4.79 -12.88
CA ARG A 182 0.40 -4.52 -14.27
C ARG A 182 -0.69 -5.50 -14.72
N PRO A 183 -1.44 -5.17 -15.77
CA PRO A 183 -2.42 -6.10 -16.35
C PRO A 183 -1.80 -7.49 -16.63
N GLY A 184 -2.42 -8.54 -16.08
CA GLY A 184 -1.98 -9.93 -16.26
C GLY A 184 -0.95 -10.43 -15.22
N GLU A 185 -0.25 -9.58 -14.48
CA GLU A 185 0.74 -10.03 -13.49
C GLU A 185 0.10 -10.86 -12.36
N HIS A 186 -1.11 -10.56 -11.94
CA HIS A 186 -1.86 -11.36 -10.96
C HIS A 186 -2.07 -12.81 -11.41
N LEU A 187 -2.19 -13.07 -12.71
CA LEU A 187 -2.29 -14.42 -13.28
C LEU A 187 -0.95 -15.15 -13.19
N VAL A 188 0.16 -14.44 -13.44
CA VAL A 188 1.52 -14.99 -13.27
C VAL A 188 1.76 -15.35 -11.81
N VAL A 189 1.40 -14.47 -10.87
CA VAL A 189 1.52 -14.74 -9.42
C VAL A 189 0.68 -15.94 -9.03
N SER A 190 -0.58 -16.04 -9.48
CA SER A 190 -1.47 -17.17 -9.21
C SER A 190 -0.91 -18.49 -9.73
N LYS A 191 -0.37 -18.48 -10.96
CA LYS A 191 0.27 -19.67 -11.55
C LYS A 191 1.48 -20.14 -10.75
N ARG A 192 2.37 -19.21 -10.37
CA ARG A 192 3.57 -19.50 -9.59
C ARG A 192 3.23 -20.04 -8.19
N LEU A 193 2.25 -19.44 -7.53
CA LEU A 193 1.75 -19.95 -6.25
C LEU A 193 1.18 -21.37 -6.40
N HIS A 194 0.39 -21.61 -7.45
CA HIS A 194 -0.14 -22.95 -7.72
C HIS A 194 1.00 -23.98 -7.90
N GLU A 195 2.03 -23.65 -8.67
CA GLU A 195 3.20 -24.53 -8.87
C GLU A 195 3.90 -24.84 -7.55
N VAL A 196 4.16 -23.82 -6.71
CA VAL A 196 4.82 -23.98 -5.40
C VAL A 196 3.99 -24.87 -4.47
N PHE A 197 2.69 -24.61 -4.34
CA PHE A 197 1.82 -25.43 -3.47
C PHE A 197 1.58 -26.84 -3.98
N MET A 198 1.70 -27.08 -5.28
CA MET A 198 1.54 -28.42 -5.86
C MET A 198 2.84 -29.24 -5.84
N SER A 199 4.01 -28.60 -5.83
CA SER A 199 5.31 -29.29 -5.84
C SER A 199 5.55 -30.17 -4.61
N THR A 200 4.91 -29.88 -3.48
CA THR A 200 5.02 -30.63 -2.22
C THR A 200 4.07 -31.82 -2.10
N ARG A 201 3.24 -32.07 -3.11
CA ARG A 201 2.27 -33.18 -3.12
C ARG A 201 2.78 -34.43 -3.84
N ILE A 202 4.01 -34.41 -4.32
CA ILE A 202 4.66 -35.59 -4.94
C ILE A 202 5.41 -36.34 -3.84
N GLY A 203 4.66 -37.13 -3.09
CA GLY A 203 5.17 -38.01 -2.06
C GLY A 203 4.06 -38.93 -1.57
#